data_0786610f830d89e99b3aeeba88f02cec
#
_entry.id   0786610f830d89e99b3aeeba88f02cec
#
_cell.length_a   1.000
_cell.length_b   1.000
_cell.length_c   1.000
_cell.angle_alpha   90.00
_cell.angle_beta   90.00
_cell.angle_gamma   90.00
#
_symmetry.space_group_name_H-M   'P 1'
#
loop_
_entity.id
_entity.type
_entity.pdbx_description
1 polymer ?
#
loop_
_entity_poly.entity_id
_entity_poly.type
_entity_poly.pdbx_seq_one_letter_code
_entity_poly.pdbx_strand_id
1 'polypeptide(L)'
;MDAFRTPLPLTFRVNMSGKFRESTRNTLEKTLFPGIRAHTTRPPRALRWYPDALAWQVDVPKDALKKSDDFRALHRFLVQANETGAITRQEAVSMIPPLLLDVKPSHRVLDMCAAPGSKTFQLLEMLHHKASGETGAEAPAGVVVANDASLQRANLLTHQTKRSNSPALIVTNHQAQKFPFLIEAGKGGDERIPILFDRVLADVPCSGDGTLRKSPDLWKKWTPGSGVDLHGLQLEIATHAVRLLKVGGRLVYSTCSLNPLEDEAVVAALLRRGKGSLKLVDVSEKLPGLKRRPGMRTWHVGDVFGWHETPNGDGRRQRNVCETMWPPSGKAASEMRLDRCVRILPHLDDTGGFFIVAIDKVAELPAEMQAAAAARDDDDDD
;
A
#
# COMPACT_ATOMS: atom_id res chain seq x y z
N MET A 1 15.16 -18.01 3.35
CA MET A 1 15.62 -17.45 4.65
C MET A 1 16.81 -16.51 4.47
N ASP A 2 17.83 -16.87 3.67
CA ASP A 2 19.04 -16.05 3.51
C ASP A 2 18.78 -14.64 2.99
N ALA A 3 17.83 -14.49 2.05
CA ALA A 3 17.42 -13.17 1.55
C ALA A 3 16.93 -12.21 2.67
N PHE A 4 16.30 -12.71 3.71
CA PHE A 4 15.87 -11.88 4.85
C PHE A 4 17.01 -11.40 5.75
N ARG A 5 18.17 -12.03 5.68
CA ARG A 5 19.36 -11.68 6.48
C ARG A 5 20.25 -10.63 5.81
N THR A 6 20.02 -10.38 4.52
CA THR A 6 20.77 -9.36 3.77
C THR A 6 20.11 -8.00 3.90
N PRO A 7 20.85 -6.88 4.03
CA PRO A 7 20.26 -5.54 4.03
C PRO A 7 19.49 -5.26 2.75
N LEU A 8 18.46 -4.41 2.85
CA LEU A 8 17.76 -3.91 1.67
C LEU A 8 18.65 -2.98 0.86
N PRO A 9 18.62 -3.04 -0.47
CA PRO A 9 19.23 -2.03 -1.31
C PRO A 9 18.52 -0.68 -1.13
N LEU A 10 19.20 0.41 -1.44
CA LEU A 10 18.61 1.73 -1.54
C LEU A 10 17.69 1.79 -2.75
N THR A 11 16.45 2.18 -2.55
CA THR A 11 15.48 2.39 -3.63
C THR A 11 14.86 3.77 -3.54
N PHE A 12 14.60 4.35 -4.69
CA PHE A 12 13.97 5.66 -4.83
C PHE A 12 13.28 5.77 -6.20
N ARG A 13 12.37 6.72 -6.32
CA ARG A 13 11.70 7.06 -7.57
C ARG A 13 11.82 8.56 -7.87
N VAL A 14 11.90 8.89 -9.14
CA VAL A 14 11.82 10.26 -9.65
C VAL A 14 10.34 10.65 -9.72
N ASN A 15 10.02 11.88 -9.33
CA ASN A 15 8.67 12.40 -9.36
C ASN A 15 8.15 12.46 -10.80
N MET A 16 7.08 11.68 -11.08
CA MET A 16 6.53 11.51 -12.44
C MET A 16 5.81 12.76 -12.95
N SER A 17 5.30 13.61 -12.07
CA SER A 17 4.64 14.88 -12.41
C SER A 17 5.60 16.09 -12.38
N GLY A 18 6.85 15.88 -11.96
CA GLY A 18 7.81 16.95 -11.75
C GLY A 18 8.30 17.60 -13.06
N LYS A 19 8.32 18.93 -13.10
CA LYS A 19 8.81 19.72 -14.23
C LYS A 19 10.25 19.32 -14.65
N PHE A 20 11.07 18.92 -13.68
CA PHE A 20 12.48 18.55 -13.89
C PHE A 20 12.71 17.03 -13.99
N ARG A 21 11.66 16.26 -14.24
CA ARG A 21 11.70 14.78 -14.32
C ARG A 21 12.84 14.28 -15.22
N GLU A 22 12.89 14.78 -16.47
CA GLU A 22 13.88 14.37 -17.45
C GLU A 22 15.31 14.81 -17.07
N SER A 23 15.47 16.03 -16.56
CA SER A 23 16.76 16.52 -16.08
C SER A 23 17.27 15.70 -14.91
N THR A 24 16.42 15.38 -13.95
CA THR A 24 16.74 14.54 -12.79
C THR A 24 17.18 13.14 -13.23
N ARG A 25 16.44 12.52 -14.15
CA ARG A 25 16.78 11.21 -14.72
C ARG A 25 18.13 11.26 -15.45
N ASN A 26 18.34 12.25 -16.31
CA ASN A 26 19.59 12.41 -17.04
C ASN A 26 20.80 12.61 -16.10
N THR A 27 20.65 13.38 -15.03
CA THR A 27 21.71 13.57 -14.02
C THR A 27 22.07 12.23 -13.36
N LEU A 28 21.08 11.43 -12.99
CA LEU A 28 21.32 10.09 -12.44
C LEU A 28 22.06 9.20 -13.42
N GLU A 29 21.51 9.04 -14.64
CA GLU A 29 21.99 8.06 -15.63
C GLU A 29 23.33 8.44 -16.26
N LYS A 30 23.52 9.73 -16.59
CA LYS A 30 24.67 10.20 -17.36
C LYS A 30 25.82 10.74 -16.52
N THR A 31 25.53 11.20 -15.29
CA THR A 31 26.54 11.85 -14.43
C THR A 31 26.90 11.00 -13.22
N LEU A 32 25.90 10.53 -12.45
CA LEU A 32 26.15 9.89 -11.16
C LEU A 32 26.36 8.37 -11.25
N PHE A 33 25.56 7.67 -12.04
CA PHE A 33 25.68 6.22 -12.14
C PHE A 33 26.95 5.69 -12.81
N PRO A 34 27.57 6.38 -13.80
CA PRO A 34 28.84 5.91 -14.34
C PRO A 34 29.93 5.75 -13.28
N GLY A 35 30.09 6.74 -12.38
CA GLY A 35 31.04 6.64 -11.26
C GLY A 35 30.71 5.48 -10.32
N ILE A 36 29.43 5.30 -9.95
CA ILE A 36 29.00 4.19 -9.08
C ILE A 36 29.31 2.82 -9.69
N ARG A 37 29.13 2.66 -11.01
CA ARG A 37 29.39 1.38 -11.71
C ARG A 37 30.85 0.92 -11.58
N ALA A 38 31.77 1.85 -11.46
CA ALA A 38 33.18 1.54 -11.28
C ALA A 38 33.52 0.93 -9.92
N HIS A 39 32.66 1.14 -8.90
CA HIS A 39 32.90 0.76 -7.51
C HIS A 39 32.01 -0.36 -6.98
N THR A 40 31.18 -0.99 -7.82
CA THR A 40 30.28 -2.04 -7.38
C THR A 40 30.11 -3.14 -8.42
N THR A 41 29.99 -4.37 -7.96
CA THR A 41 29.62 -5.54 -8.78
C THR A 41 28.13 -5.57 -9.13
N ARG A 42 27.32 -4.76 -8.45
CA ARG A 42 25.88 -4.60 -8.69
C ARG A 42 25.57 -3.16 -9.04
N PRO A 43 25.64 -2.79 -10.31
CA PRO A 43 25.41 -1.41 -10.74
C PRO A 43 24.00 -0.94 -10.47
N PRO A 44 23.77 0.40 -10.38
CA PRO A 44 22.44 0.97 -10.32
C PRO A 44 21.56 0.42 -11.44
N ARG A 45 20.35 -0.03 -11.09
CA ARG A 45 19.39 -0.60 -12.04
C ARG A 45 18.03 0.04 -11.93
N ALA A 46 17.39 0.30 -13.06
CA ALA A 46 15.99 0.69 -13.09
C ALA A 46 15.11 -0.49 -12.66
N LEU A 47 14.06 -0.20 -11.92
CA LEU A 47 13.00 -1.17 -11.63
C LEU A 47 12.15 -1.32 -12.90
N ARG A 48 12.35 -2.42 -13.63
CA ARG A 48 11.76 -2.64 -14.97
C ARG A 48 10.23 -2.56 -15.00
N TRP A 49 9.60 -2.88 -13.88
CA TRP A 49 8.15 -2.84 -13.74
C TRP A 49 7.60 -1.44 -13.37
N TYR A 50 8.48 -0.51 -12.97
CA TYR A 50 8.06 0.85 -12.67
C TYR A 50 7.93 1.67 -13.98
N PRO A 51 6.83 2.44 -14.16
CA PRO A 51 6.61 3.19 -15.40
C PRO A 51 7.76 4.15 -15.74
N ASP A 52 8.00 4.32 -17.03
CA ASP A 52 8.93 5.31 -17.62
C ASP A 52 10.38 5.22 -17.09
N ALA A 53 10.78 4.07 -16.53
CA ALA A 53 12.09 3.89 -15.89
C ALA A 53 12.40 4.97 -14.83
N LEU A 54 11.39 5.39 -14.06
CA LEU A 54 11.52 6.45 -13.06
C LEU A 54 11.87 5.93 -11.65
N ALA A 55 11.98 4.63 -11.45
CA ALA A 55 12.41 4.07 -10.17
C ALA A 55 13.69 3.27 -10.29
N TRP A 56 14.54 3.38 -9.28
CA TRP A 56 15.89 2.85 -9.29
C TRP A 56 16.21 2.10 -8.00
N GLN A 57 17.05 1.09 -8.15
CA GLN A 57 17.66 0.34 -7.06
C GLN A 57 19.18 0.46 -7.15
N VAL A 58 19.80 0.75 -6.00
CA VAL A 58 21.24 0.91 -5.87
C VAL A 58 21.74 0.15 -4.67
N ASP A 59 22.70 -0.74 -4.89
CA ASP A 59 23.43 -1.38 -3.80
C ASP A 59 24.46 -0.40 -3.27
N VAL A 60 24.33 -0.02 -1.99
CA VAL A 60 25.27 0.85 -1.30
C VAL A 60 26.01 0.02 -0.24
N PRO A 61 27.27 -0.32 -0.45
CA PRO A 61 28.08 -1.00 0.56
C PRO A 61 28.16 -0.19 1.86
N LYS A 62 28.24 -0.85 3.02
CA LYS A 62 28.25 -0.19 4.34
C LYS A 62 29.29 0.94 4.47
N ASP A 63 30.45 0.76 3.85
CA ASP A 63 31.55 1.74 3.90
C ASP A 63 31.65 2.63 2.65
N ALA A 64 30.70 2.54 1.72
CA ALA A 64 30.77 3.23 0.42
C ALA A 64 30.96 4.75 0.57
N LEU A 65 30.19 5.37 1.47
CA LEU A 65 30.26 6.81 1.72
C LEU A 65 31.61 7.25 2.29
N LYS A 66 32.37 6.38 2.97
CA LYS A 66 33.70 6.68 3.49
C LYS A 66 34.78 6.51 2.43
N LYS A 67 34.57 5.61 1.47
CA LYS A 67 35.63 5.15 0.53
C LYS A 67 35.53 5.71 -0.87
N SER A 68 34.41 6.34 -1.27
CA SER A 68 34.21 6.81 -2.64
C SER A 68 33.53 8.17 -2.69
N ASP A 69 34.11 9.09 -3.46
CA ASP A 69 33.53 10.40 -3.77
C ASP A 69 32.24 10.28 -4.58
N ASP A 70 32.17 9.30 -5.47
CA ASP A 70 31.00 9.06 -6.30
C ASP A 70 29.77 8.68 -5.45
N PHE A 71 29.95 7.80 -4.44
CA PHE A 71 28.87 7.50 -3.51
C PHE A 71 28.49 8.70 -2.64
N ARG A 72 29.45 9.56 -2.26
CA ARG A 72 29.16 10.80 -1.55
C ARG A 72 28.38 11.78 -2.43
N ALA A 73 28.75 11.89 -3.71
CA ALA A 73 28.05 12.73 -4.68
C ALA A 73 26.60 12.24 -4.89
N LEU A 74 26.40 10.94 -5.11
CA LEU A 74 25.05 10.35 -5.21
C LEU A 74 24.24 10.61 -3.95
N HIS A 75 24.82 10.36 -2.77
CA HIS A 75 24.12 10.58 -1.49
C HIS A 75 23.67 12.05 -1.33
N ARG A 76 24.56 13.03 -1.58
CA ARG A 76 24.20 14.45 -1.52
C ARG A 76 23.09 14.80 -2.49
N PHE A 77 23.18 14.33 -3.73
CA PHE A 77 22.14 14.53 -4.74
C PHE A 77 20.80 13.97 -4.28
N LEU A 78 20.76 12.72 -3.77
CA LEU A 78 19.53 12.08 -3.31
C LEU A 78 18.91 12.79 -2.10
N VAL A 79 19.73 13.35 -1.20
CA VAL A 79 19.22 14.14 -0.07
C VAL A 79 18.56 15.42 -0.60
N GLN A 80 19.26 16.21 -1.40
CA GLN A 80 18.74 17.47 -1.95
C GLN A 80 17.49 17.26 -2.83
N ALA A 81 17.55 16.29 -3.74
CA ALA A 81 16.43 15.97 -4.62
C ALA A 81 15.20 15.44 -3.86
N ASN A 82 15.40 14.75 -2.72
CA ASN A 82 14.31 14.33 -1.87
C ASN A 82 13.69 15.50 -1.07
N GLU A 83 14.49 16.47 -0.64
CA GLU A 83 14.00 17.69 0.03
C GLU A 83 13.17 18.57 -0.91
N THR A 84 13.56 18.67 -2.16
CA THR A 84 12.83 19.43 -3.20
C THR A 84 11.64 18.68 -3.79
N GLY A 85 11.41 17.41 -3.41
CA GLY A 85 10.35 16.60 -3.98
C GLY A 85 10.63 16.10 -5.42
N ALA A 86 11.82 16.32 -5.97
CA ALA A 86 12.21 15.81 -7.29
C ALA A 86 12.37 14.29 -7.30
N ILE A 87 12.73 13.70 -6.16
CA ILE A 87 12.71 12.25 -5.92
C ILE A 87 11.98 11.92 -4.61
N THR A 88 11.62 10.66 -4.45
CA THR A 88 11.15 10.10 -3.18
C THR A 88 11.91 8.81 -2.87
N ARG A 89 12.56 8.76 -1.70
CA ARG A 89 13.11 7.51 -1.18
C ARG A 89 11.95 6.64 -0.70
N GLN A 90 11.79 5.48 -1.31
CA GLN A 90 10.70 4.55 -1.03
C GLN A 90 11.16 3.14 -1.31
N GLU A 91 10.78 2.19 -0.44
CA GLU A 91 11.06 0.78 -0.69
C GLU A 91 10.32 0.31 -1.95
N ALA A 92 10.97 -0.53 -2.76
CA ALA A 92 10.44 -0.97 -4.05
C ALA A 92 9.02 -1.55 -3.93
N VAL A 93 8.79 -2.46 -3.00
CA VAL A 93 7.47 -3.10 -2.82
C VAL A 93 6.38 -2.10 -2.43
N SER A 94 6.74 -1.05 -1.70
CA SER A 94 5.82 0.01 -1.29
C SER A 94 5.38 0.92 -2.44
N MET A 95 6.07 0.87 -3.59
CA MET A 95 5.70 1.61 -4.80
C MET A 95 4.59 0.92 -5.60
N ILE A 96 4.30 -0.35 -5.34
CA ILE A 96 3.39 -1.17 -6.16
C ILE A 96 1.91 -0.83 -5.94
N PRO A 97 1.41 -0.72 -4.68
CA PRO A 97 -0.03 -0.50 -4.43
C PRO A 97 -0.60 0.73 -5.14
N PRO A 98 0.04 1.93 -5.13
CA PRO A 98 -0.47 3.08 -5.86
C PRO A 98 -0.59 2.84 -7.37
N LEU A 99 0.35 2.10 -7.98
CA LEU A 99 0.32 1.80 -9.42
C LEU A 99 -0.85 0.87 -9.80
N LEU A 100 -1.25 -0.05 -8.91
CA LEU A 100 -2.40 -0.93 -9.13
C LEU A 100 -3.75 -0.24 -8.85
N LEU A 101 -3.73 0.88 -8.14
CA LEU A 101 -4.91 1.67 -7.83
C LEU A 101 -5.47 2.40 -9.06
N ASP A 102 -4.64 2.64 -10.08
CA ASP A 102 -5.02 3.28 -11.35
C ASP A 102 -5.67 4.66 -11.14
N VAL A 103 -4.96 5.55 -10.46
CA VAL A 103 -5.43 6.92 -10.16
C VAL A 103 -5.43 7.77 -11.43
N LYS A 104 -6.50 8.57 -11.61
CA LYS A 104 -6.66 9.55 -12.69
C LYS A 104 -6.79 10.97 -12.14
N PRO A 105 -6.47 12.01 -12.91
CA PRO A 105 -6.50 13.41 -12.44
C PRO A 105 -7.83 13.89 -11.85
N SER A 106 -8.96 13.27 -12.20
CA SER A 106 -10.29 13.64 -11.70
C SER A 106 -10.75 12.83 -10.48
N HIS A 107 -9.97 11.86 -10.03
CA HIS A 107 -10.40 10.95 -8.98
C HIS A 107 -10.36 11.58 -7.58
N ARG A 108 -11.36 11.27 -6.76
CA ARG A 108 -11.33 11.40 -5.30
C ARG A 108 -10.66 10.14 -4.74
N VAL A 109 -9.51 10.31 -4.10
CA VAL A 109 -8.68 9.21 -3.61
C VAL A 109 -8.59 9.28 -2.10
N LEU A 110 -8.78 8.16 -1.40
CA LEU A 110 -8.55 8.03 0.04
C LEU A 110 -7.37 7.10 0.30
N ASP A 111 -6.39 7.57 1.06
CA ASP A 111 -5.30 6.77 1.65
C ASP A 111 -5.60 6.60 3.14
N MET A 112 -6.06 5.42 3.55
CA MET A 112 -6.65 5.20 4.88
C MET A 112 -5.63 5.10 6.02
N CYS A 113 -4.40 4.66 5.72
CA CYS A 113 -3.32 4.47 6.69
C CYS A 113 -2.02 5.08 6.13
N ALA A 114 -2.07 6.39 5.89
CA ALA A 114 -1.19 7.10 4.97
C ALA A 114 0.25 7.29 5.46
N ALA A 115 0.44 7.46 6.79
CA ALA A 115 1.75 7.83 7.30
C ALA A 115 2.81 6.71 7.13
N PRO A 116 4.05 7.07 6.77
CA PRO A 116 4.65 8.40 6.77
C PRO A 116 4.44 9.24 5.50
N GLY A 117 3.68 8.77 4.48
CA GLY A 117 3.29 9.57 3.32
C GLY A 117 3.95 9.21 1.99
N SER A 118 4.76 8.17 1.92
CA SER A 118 5.44 7.80 0.66
C SER A 118 4.47 7.35 -0.45
N LYS A 119 3.41 6.61 -0.08
CA LYS A 119 2.35 6.21 -1.01
C LYS A 119 1.45 7.39 -1.33
N THR A 120 1.07 8.19 -0.33
CA THR A 120 0.31 9.44 -0.52
C THR A 120 1.00 10.37 -1.52
N PHE A 121 2.31 10.56 -1.37
CA PHE A 121 3.08 11.38 -2.30
C PHE A 121 3.04 10.83 -3.73
N GLN A 122 3.11 9.50 -3.89
CA GLN A 122 2.97 8.84 -5.19
C GLN A 122 1.56 9.00 -5.79
N LEU A 123 0.51 8.91 -4.96
CA LEU A 123 -0.87 9.18 -5.38
C LEU A 123 -1.05 10.62 -5.87
N LEU A 124 -0.46 11.60 -5.19
CA LEU A 124 -0.46 13.00 -5.62
C LEU A 124 0.26 13.17 -6.96
N GLU A 125 1.42 12.53 -7.15
CA GLU A 125 2.13 12.57 -8.43
C GLU A 125 1.28 12.00 -9.57
N MET A 126 0.59 10.87 -9.33
CA MET A 126 -0.32 10.26 -10.31
C MET A 126 -1.52 11.16 -10.60
N LEU A 127 -2.07 11.83 -9.59
CA LEU A 127 -3.17 12.78 -9.75
C LEU A 127 -2.76 13.99 -10.60
N HIS A 128 -1.52 14.47 -10.46
CA HIS A 128 -0.95 15.57 -11.23
C HIS A 128 -0.36 15.14 -12.57
N HIS A 129 -0.25 13.82 -12.82
CA HIS A 129 0.37 13.32 -14.04
C HIS A 129 -0.54 13.56 -15.24
N LYS A 130 -0.05 14.34 -16.20
CA LYS A 130 -0.70 14.54 -17.50
C LYS A 130 -0.06 13.63 -18.54
N ALA A 131 -0.86 13.17 -19.49
CA ALA A 131 -0.34 12.45 -20.64
C ALA A 131 0.67 13.32 -21.40
N SER A 132 1.68 12.69 -22.01
CA SER A 132 2.71 13.39 -22.79
C SER A 132 2.03 14.19 -23.92
N GLY A 133 2.21 15.53 -23.92
CA GLY A 133 1.64 16.43 -24.91
C GLY A 133 0.58 17.41 -24.38
N GLU A 134 0.05 17.21 -23.18
CA GLU A 134 -0.83 18.19 -22.55
C GLU A 134 -0.04 19.33 -21.92
N THR A 135 -0.07 20.50 -22.53
CA THR A 135 0.50 21.74 -21.97
C THR A 135 -0.56 22.50 -21.19
N GLY A 136 -0.32 22.74 -19.91
CA GLY A 136 -1.21 23.55 -19.07
C GLY A 136 -0.99 23.26 -17.59
N ALA A 137 -0.85 24.32 -16.79
CA ALA A 137 -0.63 24.26 -15.34
C ALA A 137 -1.96 24.21 -14.57
N GLU A 138 -3.01 23.58 -15.11
CA GLU A 138 -4.26 23.45 -14.38
C GLU A 138 -4.09 22.46 -13.20
N ALA A 139 -4.61 22.85 -12.05
CA ALA A 139 -4.69 21.97 -10.90
C ALA A 139 -5.58 20.76 -11.25
N PRO A 140 -5.26 19.55 -10.71
CA PRO A 140 -6.13 18.40 -10.92
C PRO A 140 -7.53 18.68 -10.34
N ALA A 141 -8.55 18.17 -11.02
CA ALA A 141 -9.94 18.26 -10.52
C ALA A 141 -10.19 17.30 -9.35
N GLY A 142 -9.32 16.33 -9.16
CA GLY A 142 -9.38 15.34 -8.09
C GLY A 142 -8.66 15.79 -6.81
N VAL A 143 -8.76 14.94 -5.78
CA VAL A 143 -8.18 15.19 -4.45
C VAL A 143 -7.68 13.88 -3.85
N VAL A 144 -6.61 13.96 -3.05
CA VAL A 144 -6.15 12.88 -2.17
C VAL A 144 -6.49 13.27 -0.73
N VAL A 145 -7.31 12.45 -0.07
CA VAL A 145 -7.51 12.51 1.38
C VAL A 145 -6.59 11.48 2.01
N ALA A 146 -5.67 11.92 2.86
CA ALA A 146 -4.67 11.08 3.50
C ALA A 146 -4.92 11.05 5.00
N ASN A 147 -5.27 9.87 5.51
CA ASN A 147 -5.66 9.65 6.89
C ASN A 147 -4.65 8.81 7.65
N ASP A 148 -4.43 9.09 8.92
CA ASP A 148 -3.73 8.20 9.85
C ASP A 148 -4.33 8.30 11.25
N ALA A 149 -4.43 7.16 11.94
CA ALA A 149 -5.02 7.09 13.26
C ALA A 149 -4.18 7.78 14.35
N SER A 150 -2.87 7.87 14.16
CA SER A 150 -1.96 8.52 15.11
C SER A 150 -1.75 9.97 14.75
N LEU A 151 -2.10 10.90 15.66
CA LEU A 151 -1.85 12.32 15.48
C LEU A 151 -0.36 12.63 15.22
N GLN A 152 0.54 11.96 15.95
CA GLN A 152 1.98 12.13 15.72
C GLN A 152 2.40 11.72 14.31
N ARG A 153 1.85 10.61 13.79
CA ARG A 153 2.11 10.14 12.44
C ARG A 153 1.44 11.02 11.39
N ALA A 154 0.24 11.56 11.65
CA ALA A 154 -0.44 12.51 10.78
C ALA A 154 0.35 13.83 10.66
N ASN A 155 0.97 14.31 11.74
CA ASN A 155 1.87 15.45 11.70
C ASN A 155 3.12 15.16 10.86
N LEU A 156 3.71 13.96 10.99
CA LEU A 156 4.83 13.52 10.15
C LEU A 156 4.42 13.44 8.67
N LEU A 157 3.23 12.89 8.39
CA LEU A 157 2.64 12.84 7.05
C LEU A 157 2.52 14.23 6.44
N THR A 158 1.95 15.19 7.17
CA THR A 158 1.83 16.60 6.75
C THR A 158 3.20 17.19 6.44
N HIS A 159 4.19 16.97 7.32
CA HIS A 159 5.55 17.46 7.09
C HIS A 159 6.19 16.83 5.83
N GLN A 160 6.04 15.52 5.64
CA GLN A 160 6.62 14.81 4.50
C GLN A 160 5.95 15.19 3.16
N THR A 161 4.65 15.41 3.16
CA THR A 161 3.90 15.73 1.94
C THR A 161 3.95 17.21 1.57
N LYS A 162 4.31 18.10 2.49
CA LYS A 162 4.46 19.55 2.26
C LYS A 162 5.36 19.87 1.06
N ARG A 163 6.39 19.08 0.81
CA ARG A 163 7.30 19.24 -0.35
C ARG A 163 6.62 18.98 -1.71
N SER A 164 5.43 18.36 -1.75
CA SER A 164 4.65 18.22 -2.99
C SER A 164 4.06 19.55 -3.45
N ASN A 165 3.87 20.48 -2.51
CA ASN A 165 3.22 21.78 -2.73
C ASN A 165 1.90 21.66 -3.52
N SER A 166 1.14 20.58 -3.29
CA SER A 166 -0.10 20.28 -4.00
C SER A 166 -1.30 20.83 -3.24
N PRO A 167 -2.19 21.60 -3.89
CA PRO A 167 -3.46 22.01 -3.30
C PRO A 167 -4.48 20.88 -3.21
N ALA A 168 -4.22 19.74 -3.88
CA ALA A 168 -5.12 18.59 -3.95
C ALA A 168 -4.87 17.56 -2.83
N LEU A 169 -4.41 18.00 -1.64
CA LEU A 169 -4.17 17.16 -0.48
C LEU A 169 -4.95 17.66 0.73
N ILE A 170 -5.66 16.73 1.37
CA ILE A 170 -6.27 16.92 2.69
C ILE A 170 -5.69 15.87 3.62
N VAL A 171 -5.19 16.26 4.79
CA VAL A 171 -4.71 15.34 5.82
C VAL A 171 -5.73 15.29 6.96
N THR A 172 -6.09 14.07 7.38
CA THR A 172 -7.06 13.81 8.44
C THR A 172 -6.48 12.87 9.50
N ASN A 173 -7.06 12.92 10.71
CA ASN A 173 -6.63 12.08 11.79
C ASN A 173 -7.82 11.33 12.41
N HIS A 174 -8.10 10.13 11.88
CA HIS A 174 -9.14 9.22 12.33
C HIS A 174 -8.66 7.79 12.33
N GLN A 175 -9.22 6.95 13.18
CA GLN A 175 -9.07 5.50 13.02
C GLN A 175 -9.67 5.07 11.69
N ALA A 176 -8.92 4.30 10.90
CA ALA A 176 -9.32 3.96 9.53
C ALA A 176 -10.67 3.24 9.44
N GLN A 177 -10.97 2.32 10.39
CA GLN A 177 -12.25 1.61 10.46
C GLN A 177 -13.43 2.48 10.92
N LYS A 178 -13.16 3.70 11.44
CA LYS A 178 -14.12 4.71 11.90
C LYS A 178 -14.00 6.01 11.09
N PHE A 179 -13.39 5.99 9.92
CA PHE A 179 -13.27 7.19 9.08
C PHE A 179 -14.67 7.73 8.73
N PRO A 180 -14.96 9.02 8.96
CA PRO A 180 -16.30 9.57 8.78
C PRO A 180 -16.75 9.53 7.32
N PHE A 181 -18.05 9.39 7.07
CA PHE A 181 -18.63 9.66 5.77
C PHE A 181 -18.59 11.18 5.52
N LEU A 182 -17.83 11.58 4.52
CA LEU A 182 -17.80 12.99 4.12
C LEU A 182 -19.13 13.35 3.43
N ILE A 183 -19.59 14.56 3.65
CA ILE A 183 -20.87 15.03 3.17
C ILE A 183 -20.68 16.31 2.36
N GLU A 184 -21.31 16.38 1.20
CA GLU A 184 -21.44 17.60 0.40
C GLU A 184 -22.83 18.20 0.62
N ALA A 185 -22.90 19.51 0.84
CA ALA A 185 -24.18 20.19 0.90
C ALA A 185 -24.81 20.21 -0.48
N GLY A 186 -26.04 19.70 -0.61
CA GLY A 186 -26.82 19.78 -1.85
C GLY A 186 -27.14 21.22 -2.24
N LYS A 187 -27.55 21.43 -3.48
CA LYS A 187 -27.85 22.79 -4.06
C LYS A 187 -28.91 23.57 -3.30
N GLY A 188 -29.70 22.94 -2.42
CA GLY A 188 -30.72 23.57 -1.56
C GLY A 188 -30.30 23.79 -0.11
N GLY A 189 -29.10 23.40 0.30
CA GLY A 189 -28.59 23.56 1.67
C GLY A 189 -29.03 22.47 2.67
N ASP A 190 -30.20 21.85 2.48
CA ASP A 190 -30.77 20.86 3.42
C ASP A 190 -30.43 19.40 3.05
N GLU A 191 -30.06 19.15 1.80
CA GLU A 191 -29.72 17.81 1.33
C GLU A 191 -28.24 17.48 1.66
N ARG A 192 -28.01 16.39 2.37
CA ARG A 192 -26.68 15.86 2.71
C ARG A 192 -26.33 14.70 1.80
N ILE A 193 -25.42 14.93 0.84
CA ILE A 193 -25.01 13.92 -0.14
C ILE A 193 -23.69 13.30 0.29
N PRO A 194 -23.64 11.97 0.54
CA PRO A 194 -22.37 11.31 0.89
C PRO A 194 -21.34 11.43 -0.23
N ILE A 195 -20.13 11.85 0.12
CA ILE A 195 -18.97 11.85 -0.78
C ILE A 195 -18.35 10.47 -0.75
N LEU A 196 -18.46 9.72 -1.85
CA LEU A 196 -17.77 8.46 -2.04
C LEU A 196 -16.49 8.68 -2.87
N PHE A 197 -15.52 7.79 -2.65
CA PHE A 197 -14.22 7.83 -3.31
C PHE A 197 -14.21 6.96 -4.59
N ASP A 198 -13.46 7.40 -5.59
CA ASP A 198 -13.20 6.61 -6.80
C ASP A 198 -12.14 5.55 -6.56
N ARG A 199 -11.18 5.85 -5.67
CA ARG A 199 -10.05 5.01 -5.33
C ARG A 199 -9.79 5.04 -3.83
N VAL A 200 -9.56 3.86 -3.24
CA VAL A 200 -9.19 3.74 -1.82
C VAL A 200 -7.93 2.89 -1.72
N LEU A 201 -6.92 3.39 -1.03
CA LEU A 201 -5.72 2.65 -0.64
C LEU A 201 -5.82 2.30 0.85
N ALA A 202 -5.73 1.02 1.17
CA ALA A 202 -5.67 0.51 2.53
C ALA A 202 -4.37 -0.28 2.73
N ASP A 203 -3.27 0.45 2.99
CA ASP A 203 -1.99 -0.14 3.41
C ASP A 203 -2.05 -0.31 4.93
N VAL A 204 -2.67 -1.40 5.36
CA VAL A 204 -3.13 -1.57 6.74
C VAL A 204 -2.00 -1.86 7.74
N PRO A 205 -2.17 -1.52 9.02
CA PRO A 205 -1.26 -1.99 10.07
C PRO A 205 -1.20 -3.52 10.07
N CYS A 206 0.01 -4.07 10.17
CA CYS A 206 0.26 -5.51 10.09
C CYS A 206 1.42 -5.94 10.98
N SER A 207 1.63 -7.24 11.16
CA SER A 207 2.72 -7.80 11.99
C SER A 207 4.12 -7.54 11.42
N GLY A 208 4.21 -7.26 10.12
CA GLY A 208 5.41 -6.74 9.48
C GLY A 208 6.52 -7.77 9.23
N ASP A 209 6.25 -9.05 9.25
CA ASP A 209 7.22 -10.13 8.99
C ASP A 209 7.89 -10.06 7.60
N GLY A 210 7.25 -9.38 6.64
CA GLY A 210 7.86 -9.05 5.35
C GLY A 210 8.98 -8.01 5.44
N THR A 211 9.08 -7.28 6.56
CA THR A 211 10.07 -6.19 6.76
C THR A 211 11.30 -6.58 7.56
N LEU A 212 11.56 -7.86 7.82
CA LEU A 212 12.69 -8.37 8.60
C LEU A 212 14.06 -7.82 8.14
N ARG A 213 14.22 -7.53 6.85
CA ARG A 213 15.43 -6.91 6.29
C ARG A 213 15.62 -5.46 6.72
N LYS A 214 14.50 -4.74 6.96
CA LYS A 214 14.47 -3.32 7.36
C LYS A 214 14.46 -3.16 8.87
N SER A 215 13.79 -4.08 9.56
CA SER A 215 13.54 -4.05 11.00
C SER A 215 14.02 -5.35 11.65
N PRO A 216 15.35 -5.51 11.86
CA PRO A 216 15.92 -6.75 12.41
C PRO A 216 15.37 -7.16 13.79
N ASP A 217 14.87 -6.21 14.57
CA ASP A 217 14.23 -6.49 15.87
C ASP A 217 13.04 -7.44 15.77
N LEU A 218 12.35 -7.46 14.64
CA LEU A 218 11.22 -8.36 14.40
C LEU A 218 11.61 -9.83 14.45
N TRP A 219 12.86 -10.18 14.16
CA TRP A 219 13.37 -11.56 14.35
C TRP A 219 13.20 -12.08 15.78
N LYS A 220 13.16 -11.17 16.75
CA LYS A 220 13.00 -11.52 18.18
C LYS A 220 11.58 -11.26 18.69
N LYS A 221 10.89 -10.28 18.12
CA LYS A 221 9.60 -9.77 18.64
C LYS A 221 8.39 -10.40 17.95
N TRP A 222 8.52 -10.82 16.69
CA TRP A 222 7.41 -11.38 15.94
C TRP A 222 6.97 -12.75 16.47
N THR A 223 5.68 -12.94 16.60
CA THR A 223 5.06 -14.22 17.00
C THR A 223 3.87 -14.51 16.10
N PRO A 224 3.42 -15.77 15.95
CA PRO A 224 2.20 -16.09 15.22
C PRO A 224 0.96 -15.33 15.72
N GLY A 225 0.90 -15.05 17.05
CA GLY A 225 -0.17 -14.27 17.66
C GLY A 225 -0.27 -12.84 17.14
N SER A 226 0.86 -12.25 16.66
CA SER A 226 0.85 -10.87 16.17
C SER A 226 -0.09 -10.67 14.97
N GLY A 227 -0.15 -11.64 14.06
CA GLY A 227 -1.07 -11.58 12.91
C GLY A 227 -2.52 -11.91 13.31
N VAL A 228 -2.70 -12.86 14.24
CA VAL A 228 -4.03 -13.20 14.77
C VAL A 228 -4.69 -11.98 15.43
N ASP A 229 -3.95 -11.25 16.25
CA ASP A 229 -4.45 -10.07 16.99
C ASP A 229 -4.84 -8.91 16.03
N LEU A 230 -4.24 -8.83 14.83
CA LEU A 230 -4.49 -7.77 13.85
C LEU A 230 -5.56 -8.10 12.81
N HIS A 231 -5.87 -9.38 12.59
CA HIS A 231 -6.83 -9.82 11.56
C HIS A 231 -8.18 -9.11 11.64
N GLY A 232 -8.74 -9.01 12.86
CA GLY A 232 -10.04 -8.35 13.08
C GLY A 232 -10.03 -6.89 12.65
N LEU A 233 -9.02 -6.13 13.09
CA LEU A 233 -8.86 -4.73 12.72
C LEU A 233 -8.67 -4.55 11.20
N GLN A 234 -7.85 -5.40 10.57
CA GLN A 234 -7.61 -5.35 9.13
C GLN A 234 -8.89 -5.61 8.34
N LEU A 235 -9.71 -6.56 8.79
CA LEU A 235 -11.00 -6.85 8.17
C LEU A 235 -12.02 -5.72 8.37
N GLU A 236 -12.02 -5.05 9.53
CA GLU A 236 -12.83 -3.85 9.77
C GLU A 236 -12.42 -2.69 8.86
N ILE A 237 -11.12 -2.40 8.74
CA ILE A 237 -10.59 -1.37 7.84
C ILE A 237 -10.99 -1.68 6.39
N ALA A 238 -10.77 -2.91 5.92
CA ALA A 238 -11.11 -3.31 4.55
C ALA A 238 -12.62 -3.24 4.28
N THR A 239 -13.45 -3.63 5.26
CA THR A 239 -14.92 -3.53 5.18
C THR A 239 -15.35 -2.06 5.10
N HIS A 240 -14.77 -1.19 5.90
CA HIS A 240 -15.08 0.23 5.86
C HIS A 240 -14.59 0.90 4.56
N ALA A 241 -13.41 0.50 4.06
CA ALA A 241 -12.86 0.97 2.78
C ALA A 241 -13.84 0.79 1.61
N VAL A 242 -14.45 -0.40 1.49
CA VAL A 242 -15.41 -0.66 0.39
C VAL A 242 -16.74 0.05 0.57
N ARG A 243 -17.10 0.46 1.81
CA ARG A 243 -18.29 1.28 2.09
C ARG A 243 -18.10 2.72 1.60
N LEU A 244 -16.90 3.25 1.77
CA LEU A 244 -16.50 4.58 1.29
C LEU A 244 -16.27 4.63 -0.23
N LEU A 245 -16.26 3.49 -0.91
CA LEU A 245 -15.96 3.36 -2.33
C LEU A 245 -17.24 3.44 -3.17
N LYS A 246 -17.21 4.17 -4.29
CA LYS A 246 -18.27 4.16 -5.31
C LYS A 246 -18.41 2.78 -5.95
N VAL A 247 -19.59 2.47 -6.51
CA VAL A 247 -19.71 1.41 -7.51
C VAL A 247 -18.88 1.79 -8.74
N GLY A 248 -18.08 0.87 -9.26
CA GLY A 248 -17.07 1.13 -10.28
C GLY A 248 -15.73 1.64 -9.72
N GLY A 249 -15.65 1.88 -8.42
CA GLY A 249 -14.40 2.26 -7.75
C GLY A 249 -13.50 1.07 -7.42
N ARG A 250 -12.24 1.35 -7.08
CA ARG A 250 -11.21 0.35 -6.77
C ARG A 250 -10.60 0.57 -5.39
N LEU A 251 -10.55 -0.51 -4.61
CA LEU A 251 -9.74 -0.65 -3.40
C LEU A 251 -8.43 -1.37 -3.76
N VAL A 252 -7.30 -0.87 -3.28
CA VAL A 252 -6.09 -1.66 -3.15
C VAL A 252 -5.82 -1.87 -1.66
N TYR A 253 -5.86 -3.14 -1.25
CA TYR A 253 -5.48 -3.58 0.08
C TYR A 253 -4.04 -4.09 0.03
N SER A 254 -3.21 -3.71 1.00
CA SER A 254 -1.82 -4.15 1.08
C SER A 254 -1.33 -4.28 2.51
N THR A 255 -0.35 -5.16 2.70
CA THR A 255 0.36 -5.35 3.96
C THR A 255 1.84 -5.58 3.72
N CYS A 256 2.68 -5.24 4.68
CA CYS A 256 4.06 -5.71 4.72
C CYS A 256 4.20 -7.02 5.51
N SER A 257 3.14 -7.81 5.58
CA SER A 257 3.12 -9.18 6.11
C SER A 257 3.18 -10.22 4.98
N LEU A 258 3.62 -11.41 5.30
CA LEU A 258 3.52 -12.63 4.48
C LEU A 258 2.62 -13.68 5.16
N ASN A 259 2.02 -13.33 6.28
CA ASN A 259 1.11 -14.19 7.03
C ASN A 259 -0.27 -14.24 6.34
N PRO A 260 -0.73 -15.39 5.85
CA PRO A 260 -2.00 -15.49 5.16
C PRO A 260 -3.23 -15.09 6.02
N LEU A 261 -3.09 -15.08 7.35
CA LEU A 261 -4.16 -14.62 8.24
C LEU A 261 -4.40 -13.12 8.11
N GLU A 262 -3.37 -12.33 7.80
CA GLU A 262 -3.43 -10.90 7.56
C GLU A 262 -3.67 -10.55 6.08
N ASP A 263 -3.53 -11.51 5.19
CA ASP A 263 -3.52 -11.37 3.75
C ASP A 263 -4.78 -12.00 3.12
N GLU A 264 -4.67 -13.23 2.60
CA GLU A 264 -5.77 -13.90 1.89
C GLU A 264 -6.98 -14.18 2.78
N ALA A 265 -6.80 -14.40 4.07
CA ALA A 265 -7.94 -14.64 4.98
C ALA A 265 -8.82 -13.38 5.10
N VAL A 266 -8.21 -12.19 5.24
CA VAL A 266 -8.92 -10.91 5.25
C VAL A 266 -9.66 -10.71 3.93
N VAL A 267 -9.00 -10.95 2.79
CA VAL A 267 -9.60 -10.83 1.45
C VAL A 267 -10.76 -11.79 1.27
N ALA A 268 -10.61 -13.05 1.64
CA ALA A 268 -11.66 -14.06 1.55
C ALA A 268 -12.88 -13.71 2.42
N ALA A 269 -12.64 -13.21 3.63
CA ALA A 269 -13.69 -12.75 4.53
C ALA A 269 -14.45 -11.53 3.95
N LEU A 270 -13.72 -10.57 3.40
CA LEU A 270 -14.30 -9.39 2.75
C LEU A 270 -15.18 -9.78 1.55
N LEU A 271 -14.70 -10.69 0.68
CA LEU A 271 -15.45 -11.18 -0.48
C LEU A 271 -16.72 -11.94 -0.07
N ARG A 272 -16.65 -12.75 1.00
CA ARG A 272 -17.83 -13.43 1.58
C ARG A 272 -18.89 -12.43 2.04
N ARG A 273 -18.48 -11.40 2.79
CA ARG A 273 -19.37 -10.31 3.22
C ARG A 273 -20.01 -9.57 2.04
N GLY A 274 -19.24 -9.36 0.98
CA GLY A 274 -19.66 -8.64 -0.22
C GLY A 274 -20.69 -9.38 -1.08
N LYS A 275 -20.90 -10.68 -0.90
CA LYS A 275 -21.92 -11.49 -1.62
C LYS A 275 -21.94 -11.24 -3.14
N GLY A 276 -20.75 -11.08 -3.77
CA GLY A 276 -20.60 -10.85 -5.21
C GLY A 276 -20.53 -9.38 -5.65
N SER A 277 -20.73 -8.41 -4.75
CA SER A 277 -20.56 -6.98 -5.05
C SER A 277 -19.09 -6.56 -5.20
N LEU A 278 -18.15 -7.41 -4.80
CA LEU A 278 -16.71 -7.18 -4.85
C LEU A 278 -16.05 -8.25 -5.72
N LYS A 279 -15.12 -7.83 -6.58
CA LYS A 279 -14.36 -8.75 -7.45
C LYS A 279 -12.88 -8.43 -7.42
N LEU A 280 -12.03 -9.47 -7.35
CA LEU A 280 -10.59 -9.32 -7.48
C LEU A 280 -10.22 -8.98 -8.92
N VAL A 281 -9.40 -7.96 -9.08
CA VAL A 281 -8.89 -7.53 -10.38
C VAL A 281 -7.76 -8.46 -10.81
N ASP A 282 -7.78 -8.88 -12.07
CA ASP A 282 -6.63 -9.56 -12.65
C ASP A 282 -5.55 -8.54 -12.99
N VAL A 283 -4.43 -8.64 -12.27
CA VAL A 283 -3.28 -7.74 -12.45
C VAL A 283 -2.08 -8.47 -13.06
N SER A 284 -2.29 -9.66 -13.65
CA SER A 284 -1.23 -10.49 -14.23
C SER A 284 -0.44 -9.76 -15.32
N GLU A 285 -1.11 -9.00 -16.16
CA GLU A 285 -0.51 -8.20 -17.24
C GLU A 285 -0.06 -6.79 -16.78
N LYS A 286 -0.37 -6.41 -15.53
CA LYS A 286 0.08 -5.14 -14.98
C LYS A 286 1.51 -5.24 -14.43
N LEU A 287 2.27 -4.18 -14.56
CA LEU A 287 3.67 -4.07 -14.10
C LEU A 287 4.56 -5.19 -14.69
N PRO A 288 4.74 -5.23 -16.02
CA PRO A 288 5.56 -6.25 -16.68
C PRO A 288 6.99 -6.23 -16.13
N GLY A 289 7.55 -7.40 -15.87
CA GLY A 289 8.88 -7.55 -15.26
C GLY A 289 8.89 -7.61 -13.73
N LEU A 290 7.75 -7.37 -13.05
CA LEU A 290 7.61 -7.57 -11.61
C LEU A 290 7.60 -9.06 -11.28
N LYS A 291 8.59 -9.53 -10.55
CA LYS A 291 8.66 -10.91 -10.06
C LYS A 291 7.76 -11.08 -8.85
N ARG A 292 6.75 -11.91 -8.99
CA ARG A 292 5.70 -12.12 -7.97
C ARG A 292 5.22 -13.56 -7.92
N ARG A 293 4.51 -13.90 -6.85
CA ARG A 293 3.77 -15.16 -6.72
C ARG A 293 2.28 -14.85 -6.64
N PRO A 294 1.40 -15.75 -7.11
CA PRO A 294 -0.03 -15.65 -6.86
C PRO A 294 -0.33 -15.80 -5.38
N GLY A 295 -1.51 -15.34 -4.96
CA GLY A 295 -2.04 -15.57 -3.62
C GLY A 295 -2.27 -17.04 -3.32
N MET A 296 -2.27 -17.38 -2.05
CA MET A 296 -2.49 -18.73 -1.54
C MET A 296 -3.98 -19.07 -1.62
N ARG A 297 -4.29 -20.33 -1.95
CA ARG A 297 -5.67 -20.86 -1.95
C ARG A 297 -5.98 -21.62 -0.67
N THR A 298 -4.94 -22.12 0.00
CA THR A 298 -5.02 -22.86 1.25
C THR A 298 -3.88 -22.43 2.17
N TRP A 299 -4.12 -22.46 3.47
CA TRP A 299 -3.11 -22.17 4.50
C TRP A 299 -3.51 -22.84 5.80
N HIS A 300 -2.56 -22.93 6.70
CA HIS A 300 -2.79 -23.40 8.08
C HIS A 300 -3.10 -22.20 8.98
N VAL A 301 -3.95 -22.42 9.95
CA VAL A 301 -4.27 -21.44 10.99
C VAL A 301 -3.54 -21.81 12.28
N GLY A 302 -2.86 -20.87 12.89
CA GLY A 302 -2.13 -21.09 14.12
C GLY A 302 -1.95 -19.81 14.92
N ASP A 303 -1.76 -19.97 16.21
CA ASP A 303 -1.50 -18.90 17.17
C ASP A 303 -0.29 -19.23 18.06
N VAL A 304 -0.17 -18.57 19.19
CA VAL A 304 0.93 -18.80 20.16
C VAL A 304 0.89 -20.19 20.83
N PHE A 305 -0.23 -20.90 20.74
CA PHE A 305 -0.40 -22.24 21.29
C PHE A 305 -0.19 -23.35 20.24
N GLY A 306 0.01 -23.01 18.97
CA GLY A 306 0.28 -23.95 17.88
C GLY A 306 -0.70 -23.88 16.72
N TRP A 307 -0.72 -24.97 15.94
CA TRP A 307 -1.60 -25.11 14.78
C TRP A 307 -2.95 -25.66 15.18
N HIS A 308 -4.01 -25.18 14.55
CA HIS A 308 -5.38 -25.59 14.76
C HIS A 308 -5.92 -26.27 13.50
N GLU A 309 -6.70 -27.34 13.68
CA GLU A 309 -7.21 -28.15 12.57
C GLU A 309 -8.59 -27.67 12.09
N THR A 310 -9.40 -27.11 13.00
CA THR A 310 -10.77 -26.67 12.69
C THR A 310 -11.12 -25.33 13.33
N PRO A 311 -12.06 -24.57 12.74
CA PRO A 311 -12.56 -23.31 13.32
C PRO A 311 -13.25 -23.48 14.68
N ASN A 312 -13.90 -24.62 14.88
CA ASN A 312 -14.70 -24.90 16.07
C ASN A 312 -13.88 -25.45 17.25
N GLY A 313 -12.57 -25.47 17.07
CA GLY A 313 -11.62 -26.00 18.05
C GLY A 313 -11.50 -27.52 17.97
N ASP A 314 -10.29 -28.00 18.24
CA ASP A 314 -9.92 -29.41 18.34
C ASP A 314 -9.66 -29.83 19.80
N GLY A 315 -10.26 -29.06 20.74
CA GLY A 315 -10.04 -29.19 22.18
C GLY A 315 -8.78 -28.52 22.70
N ARG A 316 -7.98 -27.88 21.82
CA ARG A 316 -6.79 -27.10 22.19
C ARG A 316 -7.15 -25.67 22.57
N ARG A 317 -6.34 -25.06 23.41
CA ARG A 317 -6.48 -23.64 23.74
C ARG A 317 -6.22 -22.79 22.49
N GLN A 318 -7.12 -21.83 22.23
CA GLN A 318 -7.02 -20.86 21.15
C GLN A 318 -7.03 -19.44 21.73
N ARG A 319 -6.32 -18.51 21.08
CA ARG A 319 -6.34 -17.10 21.45
C ARG A 319 -6.70 -16.24 20.25
N ASN A 320 -7.84 -15.56 20.33
CA ASN A 320 -8.33 -14.62 19.32
C ASN A 320 -8.48 -15.21 17.91
N VAL A 321 -8.46 -16.55 17.76
CA VAL A 321 -8.67 -17.23 16.49
C VAL A 321 -10.16 -17.22 16.17
N CYS A 322 -10.54 -16.79 14.97
CA CYS A 322 -11.94 -16.69 14.54
C CYS A 322 -12.16 -17.38 13.18
N GLU A 323 -13.42 -17.69 12.88
CA GLU A 323 -13.81 -18.44 11.68
C GLU A 323 -13.31 -17.80 10.37
N THR A 324 -13.22 -16.48 10.31
CA THR A 324 -12.78 -15.76 9.12
C THR A 324 -11.31 -15.98 8.75
N MET A 325 -10.52 -16.56 9.64
CA MET A 325 -9.11 -16.87 9.40
C MET A 325 -8.89 -18.14 8.58
N TRP A 326 -9.91 -19.02 8.46
CA TRP A 326 -9.78 -20.26 7.69
C TRP A 326 -9.91 -20.03 6.19
N PRO A 327 -9.15 -20.83 5.39
CA PRO A 327 -9.27 -20.76 3.94
C PRO A 327 -10.68 -21.15 3.49
N PRO A 328 -11.15 -20.56 2.37
CA PRO A 328 -12.39 -21.00 1.77
C PRO A 328 -12.26 -22.42 1.23
N SER A 329 -13.38 -23.19 1.24
CA SER A 329 -13.43 -24.55 0.75
C SER A 329 -14.44 -24.71 -0.38
N GLY A 330 -14.40 -25.85 -1.07
CA GLY A 330 -15.35 -26.21 -2.11
C GLY A 330 -15.42 -25.20 -3.27
N LYS A 331 -16.62 -24.92 -3.75
CA LYS A 331 -16.88 -24.03 -4.88
C LYS A 331 -16.44 -22.58 -4.59
N ALA A 332 -16.64 -22.11 -3.36
CA ALA A 332 -16.25 -20.77 -2.93
C ALA A 332 -14.74 -20.50 -3.11
N ALA A 333 -13.88 -21.48 -2.86
CA ALA A 333 -12.44 -21.36 -3.04
C ALA A 333 -12.03 -21.03 -4.49
N SER A 334 -12.74 -21.60 -5.47
CA SER A 334 -12.47 -21.35 -6.89
C SER A 334 -13.08 -20.03 -7.38
N GLU A 335 -14.26 -19.66 -6.89
CA GLU A 335 -14.97 -18.45 -7.30
C GLU A 335 -14.32 -17.16 -6.78
N MET A 336 -13.72 -17.20 -5.60
CA MET A 336 -13.04 -16.04 -4.99
C MET A 336 -11.78 -15.62 -5.76
N ARG A 337 -11.19 -16.49 -6.56
CA ARG A 337 -9.99 -16.18 -7.36
C ARG A 337 -8.86 -15.56 -6.53
N LEU A 338 -8.57 -16.13 -5.35
CA LEU A 338 -7.47 -15.65 -4.47
C LEU A 338 -6.08 -15.73 -5.16
N ASP A 339 -5.96 -16.51 -6.22
CA ASP A 339 -4.81 -16.52 -7.12
C ASP A 339 -4.50 -15.15 -7.77
N ARG A 340 -5.48 -14.20 -7.80
CA ARG A 340 -5.27 -12.82 -8.26
C ARG A 340 -4.62 -11.90 -7.22
N CYS A 341 -4.52 -12.33 -5.97
CA CYS A 341 -3.67 -11.66 -4.99
C CYS A 341 -2.20 -11.79 -5.41
N VAL A 342 -1.40 -10.82 -5.00
CA VAL A 342 0.02 -10.72 -5.37
C VAL A 342 0.88 -10.81 -4.13
N ARG A 343 1.82 -11.75 -4.11
CA ARG A 343 2.84 -11.90 -3.08
C ARG A 343 4.22 -11.55 -3.64
N ILE A 344 4.87 -10.57 -3.04
CA ILE A 344 6.26 -10.23 -3.34
C ILE A 344 7.14 -10.87 -2.28
N LEU A 345 8.08 -11.68 -2.73
CA LEU A 345 8.98 -12.42 -1.84
C LEU A 345 10.41 -11.89 -2.00
N PRO A 346 11.15 -11.68 -0.90
CA PRO A 346 12.45 -11.01 -0.90
C PRO A 346 13.48 -11.60 -1.85
N HIS A 347 13.47 -12.92 -2.04
CA HIS A 347 14.45 -13.62 -2.88
C HIS A 347 14.19 -13.50 -4.39
N LEU A 348 13.02 -13.00 -4.80
CA LEU A 348 12.66 -12.93 -6.23
C LEU A 348 13.34 -11.74 -6.93
N ASP A 349 13.41 -10.59 -6.26
CA ASP A 349 13.93 -9.36 -6.87
C ASP A 349 14.67 -8.44 -5.88
N ASP A 350 15.22 -9.03 -4.82
CA ASP A 350 16.02 -8.34 -3.81
C ASP A 350 15.25 -7.19 -3.12
N THR A 351 14.02 -7.47 -2.68
CA THR A 351 13.09 -6.53 -2.06
C THR A 351 12.73 -6.95 -0.63
N GLY A 352 11.82 -6.22 0.03
CA GLY A 352 11.08 -6.70 1.19
C GLY A 352 10.02 -7.73 0.79
N GLY A 353 9.35 -8.32 1.79
CA GLY A 353 8.13 -9.09 1.62
C GLY A 353 6.92 -8.18 1.59
N PHE A 354 5.91 -8.48 0.76
CA PHE A 354 4.72 -7.66 0.65
C PHE A 354 3.54 -8.43 0.06
N PHE A 355 2.34 -8.09 0.47
CA PHE A 355 1.09 -8.60 -0.08
C PHE A 355 0.26 -7.46 -0.65
N ILE A 356 -0.37 -7.68 -1.81
CA ILE A 356 -1.20 -6.68 -2.47
C ILE A 356 -2.38 -7.37 -3.16
N VAL A 357 -3.55 -6.73 -3.11
CA VAL A 357 -4.71 -7.10 -3.92
C VAL A 357 -5.47 -5.88 -4.39
N ALA A 358 -5.91 -5.88 -5.64
CA ALA A 358 -6.82 -4.89 -6.18
C ALA A 358 -8.24 -5.47 -6.24
N ILE A 359 -9.23 -4.73 -5.73
CA ILE A 359 -10.62 -5.15 -5.59
C ILE A 359 -11.52 -4.08 -6.19
N ASP A 360 -12.33 -4.43 -7.17
CA ASP A 360 -13.33 -3.54 -7.75
C ASP A 360 -14.68 -3.76 -7.09
N LYS A 361 -15.36 -2.67 -6.70
CA LYS A 361 -16.76 -2.68 -6.27
C LYS A 361 -17.65 -2.63 -7.50
N VAL A 362 -18.25 -3.78 -7.84
CA VAL A 362 -19.00 -3.96 -9.10
C VAL A 362 -20.51 -3.79 -8.94
N ALA A 363 -21.00 -3.76 -7.71
CA ALA A 363 -22.40 -3.52 -7.37
C ALA A 363 -22.51 -2.91 -5.98
N GLU A 364 -23.71 -2.50 -5.59
CA GLU A 364 -24.01 -2.06 -4.23
C GLU A 364 -23.73 -3.17 -3.22
N LEU A 365 -23.24 -2.77 -2.05
CA LEU A 365 -22.94 -3.71 -0.97
C LEU A 365 -24.24 -4.24 -0.36
N PRO A 366 -24.27 -5.48 0.16
CA PRO A 366 -25.40 -5.99 0.91
C PRO A 366 -25.78 -5.07 2.09
N ALA A 367 -27.08 -4.99 2.41
CA ALA A 367 -27.60 -4.13 3.46
C ALA A 367 -26.88 -4.33 4.81
N GLU A 368 -26.51 -5.56 5.15
CA GLU A 368 -25.78 -5.90 6.37
C GLU A 368 -24.38 -5.25 6.44
N MET A 369 -23.73 -5.09 5.28
CA MET A 369 -22.45 -4.37 5.21
C MET A 369 -22.63 -2.84 5.27
N GLN A 370 -23.78 -2.34 4.84
CA GLN A 370 -24.10 -0.91 4.88
C GLN A 370 -24.54 -0.48 6.30
N ALA A 371 -25.38 -1.26 6.95
CA ALA A 371 -26.01 -0.94 8.24
C ALA A 371 -25.04 -0.96 9.45
N ALA A 372 -23.93 -1.67 9.37
CA ALA A 372 -22.95 -1.73 10.48
C ALA A 372 -22.29 -0.38 10.83
N ALA A 373 -22.65 0.73 10.18
CA ALA A 373 -22.22 2.08 10.49
C ALA A 373 -23.22 2.86 11.35
N ALA A 374 -24.51 2.70 11.09
CA ALA A 374 -25.54 3.46 11.80
C ALA A 374 -25.63 3.13 13.31
N ALA A 375 -25.24 1.90 13.67
CA ALA A 375 -25.30 1.43 15.05
C ALA A 375 -24.10 1.83 15.94
N ARG A 376 -23.03 2.45 15.38
CA ARG A 376 -21.82 2.84 16.14
C ARG A 376 -21.64 4.36 16.25
N ASP A 377 -22.38 5.16 15.48
CA ASP A 377 -22.34 6.62 15.58
C ASP A 377 -23.20 7.14 16.78
N ASP A 378 -24.09 6.31 17.35
CA ASP A 378 -24.92 6.68 18.51
C ASP A 378 -24.24 6.49 19.87
N ASP A 379 -23.09 5.80 19.95
CA ASP A 379 -22.41 5.50 21.22
C ASP A 379 -21.24 6.48 21.56
N ASP A 380 -20.88 7.41 20.68
CA ASP A 380 -19.74 8.33 20.89
C ASP A 380 -20.17 9.79 21.24
N ASP A 381 -21.47 10.06 21.53
CA ASP A 381 -22.01 11.39 21.91
C ASP A 381 -22.35 11.54 23.43
N ASP A 382 -21.79 10.70 24.31
CA ASP A 382 -21.88 10.87 25.78
C ASP A 382 -20.51 11.17 26.42
#